data_ed6e081c9283041735ba5d9df0571567
#
_entry.id   ed6e081c9283041735ba5d9df0571567
#
_cell.length_a   1.000
_cell.length_b   1.000
_cell.length_c   1.000
_cell.angle_alpha   90.00
_cell.angle_beta   90.00
_cell.angle_gamma   90.00
#
_symmetry.space_group_name_H-M   'P 1'
#
loop_
_entity.id
_entity.type
_entity.pdbx_description
1 polymer ?
#
loop_
_entity_poly.entity_id
_entity_poly.type
_entity_poly.pdbx_seq_one_letter_code
_entity_poly.pdbx_strand_id
1 'polypeptide(L)'
;FLRKRFPIMNFMVIKGLEKYQYYELARECSIRQLYFILEGLMPNEQKQNGDLYEAYCPNKEGKATMASLPDFPRGHFLISAGLSTIALMIENVIGLSISLPRKTVDWIIPNLEIMGIENLSLKRNLITILSNKSSRGWEIQMESEKLYYFTINILDQKKKTLPIPSGKCSMLIDKL
;
A
#
# COMPACT_ATOMS: atom_id res chain seq x y z
N PHE A 1 0.00 22.90 14.97
CA PHE A 1 0.53 21.79 14.14
C PHE A 1 0.21 20.40 14.73
N LEU A 2 0.33 20.19 16.02
CA LEU A 2 0.24 18.86 16.68
C LEU A 2 -1.14 18.17 16.66
N ARG A 3 -2.18 18.80 16.11
CA ARG A 3 -3.55 18.24 16.07
C ARG A 3 -4.10 18.05 14.65
N LYS A 4 -3.24 17.88 13.66
CA LYS A 4 -3.69 17.71 12.26
C LYS A 4 -2.98 16.52 11.63
N ARG A 5 -3.69 15.80 10.74
CA ARG A 5 -3.13 14.67 10.00
C ARG A 5 -2.84 15.11 8.57
N PHE A 6 -1.58 15.10 8.19
CA PHE A 6 -1.11 15.40 6.85
C PHE A 6 -0.73 14.10 6.14
N PRO A 7 -1.45 13.67 5.10
CA PRO A 7 -1.18 12.40 4.41
C PRO A 7 0.25 12.28 3.91
N ILE A 8 0.81 13.35 3.37
CA ILE A 8 2.20 13.40 2.89
C ILE A 8 3.22 13.22 4.03
N MET A 9 3.00 13.83 5.19
CA MET A 9 3.90 13.67 6.34
C MET A 9 3.82 12.25 6.90
N ASN A 10 2.61 11.71 6.98
CA ASN A 10 2.42 10.32 7.38
C ASN A 10 3.12 9.36 6.42
N PHE A 11 3.02 9.59 5.10
CA PHE A 11 3.76 8.84 4.09
C PHE A 11 5.27 8.83 4.39
N MET A 12 5.86 10.00 4.66
CA MET A 12 7.29 10.10 4.97
C MET A 12 7.68 9.30 6.23
N VAL A 13 6.85 9.38 7.28
CA VAL A 13 7.07 8.62 8.52
C VAL A 13 6.97 7.12 8.27
N ILE A 14 5.96 6.69 7.53
CA ILE A 14 5.74 5.27 7.19
C ILE A 14 6.92 4.73 6.37
N LYS A 15 7.40 5.48 5.37
CA LYS A 15 8.60 5.10 4.58
C LYS A 15 9.86 5.07 5.45
N GLY A 16 9.94 5.91 6.48
CA GLY A 16 10.98 5.85 7.50
C GLY A 16 10.92 4.55 8.30
N LEU A 17 9.74 4.15 8.77
CA LEU A 17 9.54 2.89 9.50
C LEU A 17 9.94 1.68 8.65
N GLU A 18 9.55 1.66 7.38
CA GLU A 18 9.92 0.62 6.42
C GLU A 18 11.45 0.53 6.24
N LYS A 19 12.12 1.66 6.12
CA LYS A 19 13.59 1.71 6.01
C LYS A 19 14.30 1.09 7.21
N TYR A 20 13.72 1.20 8.40
CA TYR A 20 14.21 0.57 9.63
C TYR A 20 13.62 -0.82 9.88
N GLN A 21 12.96 -1.41 8.88
CA GLN A 21 12.39 -2.76 8.89
C GLN A 21 11.22 -2.97 9.89
N TYR A 22 10.57 -1.91 10.33
CA TYR A 22 9.34 -1.98 11.12
C TYR A 22 8.11 -2.19 10.21
N TYR A 23 8.14 -3.26 9.42
CA TYR A 23 7.16 -3.52 8.35
C TYR A 23 5.72 -3.64 8.85
N GLU A 24 5.50 -4.33 9.97
CA GLU A 24 4.17 -4.49 10.54
C GLU A 24 3.58 -3.14 11.00
N LEU A 25 4.39 -2.33 11.71
CA LEU A 25 3.97 -1.02 12.14
C LEU A 25 3.72 -0.07 10.94
N ALA A 26 4.60 -0.11 9.94
CA ALA A 26 4.43 0.65 8.70
C ALA A 26 3.13 0.28 8.00
N ARG A 27 2.82 -1.03 7.94
CA ARG A 27 1.58 -1.55 7.36
C ARG A 27 0.35 -1.10 8.15
N GLU A 28 0.36 -1.23 9.46
CA GLU A 28 -0.75 -0.78 10.32
C GLU A 28 -1.03 0.72 10.16
N CYS A 29 0.01 1.54 10.16
CA CYS A 29 -0.12 2.98 9.92
C CYS A 29 -0.67 3.29 8.53
N SER A 30 -0.28 2.51 7.51
CA SER A 30 -0.78 2.65 6.14
C SER A 30 -2.26 2.31 6.05
N ILE A 31 -2.69 1.22 6.66
CA ILE A 31 -4.10 0.82 6.72
C ILE A 31 -4.94 1.91 7.39
N ARG A 32 -4.48 2.44 8.52
CA ARG A 32 -5.18 3.52 9.22
C ARG A 32 -5.28 4.78 8.37
N GLN A 33 -4.25 5.11 7.59
CA GLN A 33 -4.32 6.24 6.66
C GLN A 33 -5.32 5.99 5.53
N LEU A 34 -5.34 4.78 4.96
CA LEU A 34 -6.31 4.38 3.93
C LEU A 34 -7.74 4.58 4.39
N TYR A 35 -8.10 3.99 5.54
CA TYR A 35 -9.44 4.14 6.10
C TYR A 35 -9.81 5.59 6.30
N PHE A 36 -8.91 6.36 6.87
CA PHE A 36 -9.13 7.77 7.17
C PHE A 36 -9.37 8.62 5.91
N ILE A 37 -8.63 8.35 4.83
CA ILE A 37 -8.83 9.03 3.54
C ILE A 37 -10.15 8.56 2.89
N LEU A 38 -10.45 7.26 2.93
CA LEU A 38 -11.68 6.71 2.36
C LEU A 38 -12.92 7.25 3.06
N GLU A 39 -12.93 7.34 4.39
CA GLU A 39 -14.01 7.99 5.15
C GLU A 39 -14.22 9.45 4.70
N GLY A 40 -13.13 10.18 4.42
CA GLY A 40 -13.19 11.54 3.89
C GLY A 40 -13.72 11.64 2.45
N LEU A 41 -13.57 10.57 1.65
CA LEU A 41 -14.02 10.52 0.25
C LEU A 41 -15.45 9.99 0.10
N MET A 42 -15.93 9.18 1.03
CA MET A 42 -17.28 8.63 0.94
C MET A 42 -18.34 9.73 1.10
N PRO A 43 -19.33 9.77 0.22
CA PRO A 43 -20.45 10.69 0.38
C PRO A 43 -21.23 10.31 1.64
N ASN A 44 -21.58 11.30 2.45
CA ASN A 44 -22.49 11.17 3.60
C ASN A 44 -23.63 12.15 3.47
N GLU A 45 -24.62 12.09 4.37
CA GLU A 45 -25.81 12.94 4.34
C GLU A 45 -25.51 14.46 4.32
N GLN A 46 -24.32 14.84 4.79
CA GLN A 46 -23.87 16.24 4.86
C GLN A 46 -22.93 16.62 3.69
N LYS A 47 -22.47 15.64 2.89
CA LYS A 47 -21.44 15.79 1.87
C LYS A 47 -21.86 15.05 0.61
N GLN A 48 -22.23 15.80 -0.42
CA GLN A 48 -22.57 15.19 -1.73
C GLN A 48 -21.36 14.62 -2.45
N ASN A 49 -20.16 15.23 -2.28
CA ASN A 49 -18.91 14.77 -2.89
C ASN A 49 -17.79 14.78 -1.85
N GLY A 50 -17.04 13.70 -1.78
CA GLY A 50 -15.81 13.64 -1.01
C GLY A 50 -14.69 14.45 -1.67
N ASP A 51 -13.71 14.86 -0.90
CA ASP A 51 -12.57 15.61 -1.39
C ASP A 51 -11.26 15.12 -0.75
N LEU A 52 -10.14 15.42 -1.39
CA LEU A 52 -8.81 15.14 -0.90
C LEU A 52 -8.18 16.39 -0.33
N TYR A 53 -8.02 16.44 0.97
CA TYR A 53 -7.49 17.58 1.68
C TYR A 53 -5.98 17.47 1.96
N GLU A 54 -5.33 18.62 2.09
CA GLU A 54 -3.93 18.69 2.50
C GLU A 54 -3.74 18.20 3.96
N ALA A 55 -4.72 18.51 4.81
CA ALA A 55 -4.74 18.05 6.19
C ALA A 55 -6.16 17.75 6.66
N TYR A 56 -6.27 16.73 7.48
CA TYR A 56 -7.51 16.22 8.08
C TYR A 56 -7.57 16.50 9.58
N CYS A 57 -8.78 16.65 10.11
CA CYS A 57 -8.99 16.70 11.54
C CYS A 57 -8.68 15.34 12.18
N PRO A 58 -8.00 15.29 13.33
CA PRO A 58 -7.69 14.01 13.98
C PRO A 58 -8.90 13.33 14.62
N ASN A 59 -9.92 14.12 15.02
CA ASN A 59 -11.05 13.66 15.82
C ASN A 59 -12.42 13.86 15.13
N LYS A 60 -12.41 14.34 13.90
CA LYS A 60 -13.60 14.60 13.09
C LYS A 60 -13.30 14.24 11.65
N GLU A 61 -14.30 13.79 10.93
CA GLU A 61 -14.22 13.66 9.50
C GLU A 61 -14.01 15.05 8.84
N GLY A 62 -13.25 15.06 7.76
CA GLY A 62 -13.11 16.21 6.89
C GLY A 62 -11.86 17.06 7.10
N LYS A 63 -11.89 18.21 6.43
CA LYS A 63 -10.78 19.15 6.36
C LYS A 63 -10.42 19.72 7.73
N ALA A 64 -9.12 19.75 8.03
CA ALA A 64 -8.63 20.55 9.14
C ALA A 64 -8.69 22.04 8.80
N THR A 65 -8.93 22.86 9.80
CA THR A 65 -8.95 24.33 9.67
C THR A 65 -7.86 24.97 10.52
N MET A 66 -7.38 26.13 10.10
CA MET A 66 -6.37 26.90 10.81
C MET A 66 -6.81 28.36 10.87
N ALA A 67 -7.20 28.83 12.04
CA ALA A 67 -7.74 30.19 12.21
C ALA A 67 -6.77 31.30 11.79
N SER A 68 -5.45 31.06 12.01
CA SER A 68 -4.39 32.01 11.65
C SER A 68 -4.05 32.04 10.14
N LEU A 69 -4.44 31.04 9.40
CA LEU A 69 -4.16 30.89 7.97
C LEU A 69 -5.39 30.28 7.29
N PRO A 70 -6.39 31.10 6.90
CA PRO A 70 -7.66 30.59 6.40
C PRO A 70 -7.54 29.78 5.09
N ASP A 71 -6.53 30.07 4.27
CA ASP A 71 -6.24 29.33 3.03
C ASP A 71 -5.39 28.08 3.25
N PHE A 72 -4.99 27.79 4.46
CA PHE A 72 -4.21 26.62 4.83
C PHE A 72 -4.90 25.84 5.97
N PRO A 73 -4.98 24.50 5.92
CA PRO A 73 -4.57 23.65 4.81
C PRO A 73 -5.49 23.81 3.59
N ARG A 74 -4.93 23.61 2.40
CA ARG A 74 -5.69 23.70 1.16
C ARG A 74 -6.87 22.73 1.14
N GLY A 75 -8.03 23.22 0.75
CA GLY A 75 -9.29 22.49 0.84
C GLY A 75 -9.83 21.98 -0.48
N HIS A 76 -8.99 22.00 -1.51
CA HIS A 76 -9.36 21.48 -2.82
C HIS A 76 -8.68 20.14 -3.05
N PHE A 77 -9.17 19.39 -4.03
CA PHE A 77 -8.67 18.09 -4.41
C PHE A 77 -7.13 18.06 -4.53
N LEU A 78 -6.46 17.53 -3.53
CA LEU A 78 -5.00 17.49 -3.47
C LEU A 78 -4.49 16.13 -3.95
N ILE A 79 -4.05 16.09 -5.21
CA ILE A 79 -3.55 14.86 -5.87
C ILE A 79 -2.46 14.17 -5.04
N SER A 80 -1.56 14.91 -4.41
CA SER A 80 -0.47 14.34 -3.60
C SER A 80 -0.97 13.53 -2.39
N ALA A 81 -2.10 13.91 -1.79
CA ALA A 81 -2.71 13.13 -0.71
C ALA A 81 -3.25 11.79 -1.22
N GLY A 82 -3.89 11.78 -2.39
CA GLY A 82 -4.37 10.57 -3.03
C GLY A 82 -3.23 9.66 -3.49
N LEU A 83 -2.25 10.21 -4.21
CA LEU A 83 -1.11 9.43 -4.72
C LEU A 83 -0.27 8.80 -3.59
N SER A 84 0.00 9.55 -2.51
CA SER A 84 0.72 8.99 -1.37
C SER A 84 -0.06 7.85 -0.71
N THR A 85 -1.38 7.95 -0.66
CA THR A 85 -2.23 6.90 -0.08
C THR A 85 -2.28 5.66 -0.97
N ILE A 86 -2.38 5.83 -2.30
CA ILE A 86 -2.30 4.71 -3.25
C ILE A 86 -0.91 4.02 -3.18
N ALA A 87 0.16 4.80 -3.10
CA ALA A 87 1.51 4.25 -2.94
C ALA A 87 1.62 3.42 -1.65
N LEU A 88 1.12 3.90 -0.52
CA LEU A 88 1.09 3.14 0.73
C LEU A 88 0.24 1.87 0.62
N MET A 89 -0.87 1.91 -0.10
CA MET A 89 -1.68 0.72 -0.35
C MET A 89 -0.87 -0.36 -1.07
N ILE A 90 -0.19 0.00 -2.14
CA ILE A 90 0.59 -0.96 -2.94
C ILE A 90 1.86 -1.41 -2.18
N GLU A 91 2.62 -0.47 -1.67
CA GLU A 91 3.96 -0.73 -1.13
C GLU A 91 3.95 -1.27 0.29
N ASN A 92 2.99 -0.87 1.13
CA ASN A 92 2.97 -1.23 2.55
C ASN A 92 1.80 -2.15 2.92
N VAL A 93 0.60 -1.95 2.36
CA VAL A 93 -0.55 -2.82 2.69
C VAL A 93 -0.47 -4.13 1.92
N ILE A 94 -0.26 -4.08 0.60
CA ILE A 94 -0.04 -5.27 -0.24
C ILE A 94 1.40 -5.75 -0.08
N GLY A 95 2.35 -4.84 0.14
CA GLY A 95 3.74 -5.16 0.42
C GLY A 95 4.63 -5.27 -0.82
N LEU A 96 4.25 -4.63 -1.94
CA LEU A 96 4.98 -4.72 -3.20
C LEU A 96 5.97 -3.57 -3.38
N SER A 97 7.24 -3.89 -3.55
CA SER A 97 8.28 -2.95 -3.99
C SER A 97 8.73 -3.31 -5.41
N ILE A 98 8.54 -2.38 -6.34
CA ILE A 98 8.72 -2.64 -7.76
C ILE A 98 9.87 -1.81 -8.33
N SER A 99 10.83 -2.48 -8.97
CA SER A 99 11.91 -1.84 -9.71
C SER A 99 11.81 -2.15 -11.20
N LEU A 100 11.22 -1.24 -11.96
CA LEU A 100 11.05 -1.39 -13.40
C LEU A 100 12.38 -1.51 -14.16
N PRO A 101 13.45 -0.74 -13.85
CA PRO A 101 14.73 -0.87 -14.52
C PRO A 101 15.37 -2.24 -14.32
N ARG A 102 15.24 -2.80 -13.10
CA ARG A 102 15.80 -4.11 -12.74
C ARG A 102 14.87 -5.27 -13.09
N LYS A 103 13.63 -4.99 -13.46
CA LYS A 103 12.57 -6.01 -13.64
C LYS A 103 12.42 -6.91 -12.41
N THR A 104 12.45 -6.30 -11.23
CA THR A 104 12.30 -7.00 -9.97
C THR A 104 11.02 -6.55 -9.26
N VAL A 105 10.37 -7.49 -8.62
CA VAL A 105 9.27 -7.26 -7.68
C VAL A 105 9.66 -7.93 -6.38
N ASP A 106 9.84 -7.13 -5.35
CA ASP A 106 10.03 -7.61 -3.99
C ASP A 106 8.68 -7.56 -3.27
N TRP A 107 8.23 -8.69 -2.77
CA TRP A 107 6.94 -8.82 -2.11
C TRP A 107 7.11 -9.26 -0.66
N ILE A 108 6.72 -8.38 0.26
CA ILE A 108 6.65 -8.68 1.69
C ILE A 108 5.22 -9.11 1.98
N ILE A 109 5.00 -10.42 2.10
CA ILE A 109 3.68 -10.99 2.32
C ILE A 109 3.30 -10.82 3.80
N PRO A 110 2.22 -10.09 4.10
CA PRO A 110 1.68 -10.02 5.45
C PRO A 110 1.05 -11.36 5.83
N ASN A 111 0.97 -11.62 7.13
CA ASN A 111 0.38 -12.85 7.66
C ASN A 111 -1.16 -12.84 7.58
N LEU A 112 -1.70 -12.78 6.37
CA LEU A 112 -3.13 -12.79 6.07
C LEU A 112 -3.52 -14.04 5.29
N GLU A 113 -4.82 -14.39 5.35
CA GLU A 113 -5.35 -15.57 4.65
C GLU A 113 -5.24 -15.42 3.14
N ILE A 114 -5.70 -14.29 2.61
CA ILE A 114 -5.61 -13.97 1.18
C ILE A 114 -5.07 -12.56 1.03
N MET A 115 -4.07 -12.39 0.16
CA MET A 115 -3.49 -11.11 -0.18
C MET A 115 -2.90 -11.13 -1.59
N GLY A 116 -2.96 -10.00 -2.30
CA GLY A 116 -2.31 -9.85 -3.58
C GLY A 116 -2.87 -8.72 -4.42
N ILE A 117 -2.52 -8.74 -5.68
CA ILE A 117 -3.00 -7.81 -6.69
C ILE A 117 -3.12 -8.51 -8.02
N GLU A 118 -4.20 -8.24 -8.74
CA GLU A 118 -4.46 -8.77 -10.08
C GLU A 118 -4.31 -7.67 -11.14
N ASN A 119 -3.80 -8.06 -12.30
CA ASN A 119 -3.71 -7.20 -13.48
C ASN A 119 -2.97 -5.88 -13.26
N LEU A 120 -1.94 -5.88 -12.40
CA LEU A 120 -1.09 -4.71 -12.22
C LEU A 120 -0.28 -4.44 -13.49
N SER A 121 -0.51 -3.28 -14.11
CA SER A 121 0.20 -2.90 -15.34
C SER A 121 1.56 -2.26 -15.03
N LEU A 122 2.62 -2.90 -15.48
CA LEU A 122 3.99 -2.43 -15.34
C LEU A 122 4.65 -2.30 -16.72
N LYS A 123 4.66 -1.11 -17.32
CA LYS A 123 5.29 -0.85 -18.63
C LYS A 123 4.97 -1.92 -19.69
N ARG A 124 3.75 -2.10 -20.09
CA ARG A 124 3.32 -3.11 -21.07
C ARG A 124 3.59 -4.56 -20.62
N ASN A 125 3.55 -4.80 -19.34
CA ASN A 125 3.55 -6.11 -18.73
C ASN A 125 2.45 -6.16 -17.70
N LEU A 126 1.53 -7.10 -17.79
CA LEU A 126 0.52 -7.34 -16.77
C LEU A 126 1.06 -8.38 -15.80
N ILE A 127 0.93 -8.09 -14.52
CA ILE A 127 1.35 -8.98 -13.44
C ILE A 127 0.17 -9.24 -12.53
N THR A 128 -0.02 -10.51 -12.18
CA THR A 128 -0.93 -10.94 -11.11
C THR A 128 -0.12 -11.69 -10.08
N ILE A 129 -0.27 -11.34 -8.83
CA ILE A 129 0.37 -12.01 -7.68
C ILE A 129 -0.67 -12.19 -6.59
N LEU A 130 -0.89 -13.42 -6.19
CA LEU A 130 -1.83 -13.80 -5.14
C LEU A 130 -1.16 -14.73 -4.15
N SER A 131 -1.42 -14.51 -2.88
CA SER A 131 -1.01 -15.40 -1.78
C SER A 131 -2.25 -15.89 -1.07
N ASN A 132 -2.32 -17.20 -0.84
CA ASN A 132 -3.35 -17.83 -0.05
C ASN A 132 -2.68 -18.64 1.08
N LYS A 133 -2.97 -18.27 2.32
CA LYS A 133 -2.45 -18.96 3.49
C LYS A 133 -3.29 -20.18 3.79
N SER A 134 -2.66 -21.33 3.86
CA SER A 134 -3.25 -22.62 4.25
C SER A 134 -2.68 -23.14 5.57
N SER A 135 -3.18 -24.28 6.03
CA SER A 135 -2.62 -24.98 7.19
C SER A 135 -1.16 -25.43 6.96
N ARG A 136 -0.77 -25.71 5.71
CA ARG A 136 0.57 -26.14 5.33
C ARG A 136 1.55 -25.00 5.12
N GLY A 137 1.09 -23.84 4.66
CA GLY A 137 1.96 -22.72 4.33
C GLY A 137 1.25 -21.69 3.46
N TRP A 138 2.01 -21.03 2.61
CA TRP A 138 1.49 -20.03 1.66
C TRP A 138 1.56 -20.58 0.25
N GLU A 139 0.40 -20.70 -0.38
CA GLU A 139 0.31 -20.93 -1.82
C GLU A 139 0.39 -19.59 -2.53
N ILE A 140 1.41 -19.41 -3.38
CA ILE A 140 1.65 -18.17 -4.10
C ILE A 140 1.45 -18.43 -5.57
N GLN A 141 0.52 -17.70 -6.16
CA GLN A 141 0.24 -17.73 -7.60
C GLN A 141 0.77 -16.45 -8.23
N MET A 142 1.50 -16.60 -9.32
CA MET A 142 2.12 -15.52 -10.05
C MET A 142 1.85 -15.68 -11.52
N GLU A 143 1.46 -14.61 -12.19
CA GLU A 143 1.29 -14.54 -13.63
C GLU A 143 2.00 -13.29 -14.16
N SER A 144 2.75 -13.43 -15.23
CA SER A 144 3.44 -12.33 -15.89
C SER A 144 3.53 -12.57 -17.39
N GLU A 145 3.30 -11.55 -18.21
CA GLU A 145 3.46 -11.65 -19.66
C GLU A 145 4.93 -11.71 -20.09
N LYS A 146 5.83 -11.21 -19.25
CA LYS A 146 7.27 -11.14 -19.53
C LYS A 146 8.07 -11.66 -18.34
N LEU A 147 9.31 -12.05 -18.59
CA LEU A 147 10.23 -12.42 -17.53
C LEU A 147 10.45 -11.29 -16.53
N TYR A 148 10.19 -11.60 -15.26
CA TYR A 148 10.47 -10.77 -14.09
C TYR A 148 11.09 -11.60 -12.99
N TYR A 149 11.84 -10.96 -12.11
CA TYR A 149 12.40 -11.59 -10.91
C TYR A 149 11.56 -11.21 -9.70
N PHE A 150 11.00 -12.20 -9.05
CA PHE A 150 10.22 -12.00 -7.83
C PHE A 150 11.03 -12.45 -6.62
N THR A 151 11.13 -11.56 -5.64
CA THR A 151 11.65 -11.87 -4.32
C THR A 151 10.49 -11.90 -3.35
N ILE A 152 10.25 -13.06 -2.77
CA ILE A 152 9.16 -13.25 -1.81
C ILE A 152 9.77 -13.29 -0.41
N ASN A 153 9.30 -12.41 0.45
CA ASN A 153 9.67 -12.34 1.84
C ASN A 153 8.39 -12.49 2.68
N ILE A 154 8.24 -13.59 3.36
CA ILE A 154 7.15 -13.78 4.33
C ILE A 154 7.67 -13.23 5.66
N LEU A 155 6.90 -12.33 6.28
CA LEU A 155 7.25 -11.75 7.57
C LEU A 155 7.63 -12.86 8.56
N ASP A 156 8.78 -12.71 9.21
CA ASP A 156 9.40 -13.66 10.15
C ASP A 156 9.87 -15.00 9.55
N GLN A 157 9.91 -15.13 8.21
CA GLN A 157 10.34 -16.35 7.54
C GLN A 157 11.29 -16.09 6.35
N LYS A 158 11.69 -17.17 5.68
CA LYS A 158 12.73 -17.14 4.64
C LYS A 158 12.40 -16.25 3.45
N LYS A 159 13.40 -15.48 3.03
CA LYS A 159 13.42 -14.77 1.76
C LYS A 159 13.78 -15.72 0.62
N LYS A 160 12.95 -15.77 -0.43
CA LYS A 160 13.18 -16.59 -1.63
C LYS A 160 13.08 -15.72 -2.88
N THR A 161 14.12 -15.73 -3.70
CA THR A 161 14.14 -15.05 -5.01
C THR A 161 13.98 -16.05 -6.13
N LEU A 162 13.07 -15.78 -7.05
CA LEU A 162 12.72 -16.67 -8.16
C LEU A 162 12.58 -15.89 -9.46
N PRO A 163 13.17 -16.38 -10.54
CA PRO A 163 12.81 -15.93 -11.87
C PRO A 163 11.42 -16.49 -12.24
N ILE A 164 10.51 -15.62 -12.58
CA ILE A 164 9.20 -16.02 -13.09
C ILE A 164 9.22 -15.83 -14.61
N PRO A 165 9.20 -16.90 -15.39
CA PRO A 165 9.09 -16.83 -16.84
C PRO A 165 7.73 -16.22 -17.23
N SER A 166 7.58 -15.89 -18.51
CA SER A 166 6.25 -15.51 -19.01
C SER A 166 5.27 -16.66 -18.84
N GLY A 167 4.06 -16.35 -18.37
CA GLY A 167 2.99 -17.31 -18.10
C GLY A 167 2.60 -17.37 -16.63
N LYS A 168 1.94 -18.47 -16.28
CA LYS A 168 1.45 -18.73 -14.93
C LYS A 168 2.42 -19.63 -14.17
N CYS A 169 2.68 -19.27 -12.93
CA CYS A 169 3.50 -20.07 -12.02
C CYS A 169 2.80 -20.13 -10.65
N SER A 170 2.82 -21.29 -10.04
CA SER A 170 2.38 -21.45 -8.64
C SER A 170 3.49 -22.09 -7.81
N MET A 171 3.55 -21.73 -6.55
CA MET A 171 4.49 -22.32 -5.60
C MET A 171 3.88 -22.42 -4.23
N LEU A 172 4.28 -23.45 -3.50
CA LEU A 172 3.99 -23.59 -2.08
C LEU A 172 5.24 -23.24 -1.28
N ILE A 173 5.08 -22.40 -0.27
CA ILE A 173 6.09 -22.14 0.75
C ILE A 173 5.57 -22.70 2.06
N ASP A 174 6.15 -23.81 2.49
CA ASP A 174 5.74 -24.51 3.71
C ASP A 174 6.03 -23.65 4.96
N LYS A 175 5.15 -23.75 5.95
CA LYS A 175 5.44 -23.28 7.29
C LYS A 175 6.63 -24.09 7.84
N LEU A 176 7.53 -23.39 8.51
CA LEU A 176 8.59 -24.00 9.32
C LEU A 176 8.01 -24.51 10.62
#